data_e538f9de07c1960d6307a941facb9a0f
#
_entry.id   e538f9de07c1960d6307a941facb9a0f
#
_cell.length_a   1.000
_cell.length_b   1.000
_cell.length_c   1.000
_cell.angle_alpha   90.00
_cell.angle_beta   90.00
_cell.angle_gamma   90.00
#
_symmetry.space_group_name_H-M   'P 1'
#
loop_
_entity.id
_entity.type
_entity.pdbx_description
1 polymer ?
#
loop_
_entity_poly.entity_id
_entity_poly.type
_entity_poly.pdbx_seq_one_letter_code
_entity_poly.pdbx_strand_id
1 'polypeptide(L)'
;PNGNYYNGTIEFAPNLPWKGVIPLATLFEEAIGVPTALTNDANAAAIGEMTYGAARGMKDFIMITLGTGVGSGIVINGQLVYGHDGFAGELGHVIVRRDGRQCGCGRKGCLETYCSATGVARTAREFLVARPEPSLLRDIPAEDIVSKDVFDAAVRGDKLAQDIFEYTGRILGEALADFIAFSSPEAIILFGGLAKSGDYIMKPIRKAIDDNILKIYEGKTKLLISELKDADAAVL
;
A
#
# COMPACT_ATOMS: atom_id res chain seq x y z
N PRO A 1 -1.17 -10.52 8.43
CA PRO A 1 -2.29 -11.35 8.87
C PRO A 1 -3.61 -10.60 8.73
N ASN A 2 -4.67 -11.34 8.33
CA ASN A 2 -6.01 -10.76 8.22
C ASN A 2 -6.71 -10.86 9.58
N GLY A 3 -6.86 -9.71 10.23
CA GLY A 3 -7.58 -9.57 11.48
C GLY A 3 -9.04 -9.23 11.24
N ASN A 4 -9.95 -9.95 11.88
CA ASN A 4 -11.37 -9.68 11.85
C ASN A 4 -11.75 -8.78 13.02
N TYR A 5 -12.18 -7.57 12.72
CA TYR A 5 -12.54 -6.57 13.73
C TYR A 5 -13.74 -7.01 14.58
N TYR A 6 -14.78 -7.60 13.95
CA TYR A 6 -16.03 -7.97 14.64
C TYR A 6 -15.85 -9.17 15.57
N ASN A 7 -15.01 -10.12 15.17
CA ASN A 7 -14.79 -11.35 15.92
C ASN A 7 -13.57 -11.27 16.87
N GLY A 8 -12.73 -10.24 16.73
CA GLY A 8 -11.46 -10.15 17.48
C GLY A 8 -10.48 -11.27 17.16
N THR A 9 -10.52 -11.81 15.92
CA THR A 9 -9.77 -13.01 15.52
C THR A 9 -8.77 -12.69 14.42
N ILE A 10 -7.66 -13.47 14.37
CA ILE A 10 -6.83 -13.60 13.17
C ILE A 10 -7.31 -14.83 12.41
N GLU A 11 -7.77 -14.65 11.17
CA GLU A 11 -8.36 -15.74 10.38
C GLU A 11 -7.42 -16.27 9.28
N PHE A 12 -6.50 -15.43 8.82
CA PHE A 12 -5.50 -15.82 7.84
C PHE A 12 -4.17 -15.09 8.08
N ALA A 13 -3.10 -15.85 8.29
CA ALA A 13 -1.77 -15.31 8.56
C ALA A 13 -0.70 -16.10 7.79
N PRO A 14 -0.59 -15.95 6.46
CA PRO A 14 0.29 -16.77 5.63
C PRO A 14 1.79 -16.63 5.97
N ASN A 15 2.17 -15.53 6.61
CA ASN A 15 3.56 -15.25 7.00
C ASN A 15 3.88 -15.62 8.45
N LEU A 16 2.94 -16.25 9.17
CA LEU A 16 3.12 -16.69 10.55
C LEU A 16 2.87 -18.20 10.66
N PRO A 17 3.47 -18.88 11.65
CA PRO A 17 3.30 -20.31 11.83
C PRO A 17 1.92 -20.71 12.38
N TRP A 18 1.00 -19.75 12.49
CA TRP A 18 -0.33 -19.97 13.05
C TRP A 18 -1.23 -20.72 12.07
N LYS A 19 -2.01 -21.65 12.61
CA LYS A 19 -2.97 -22.43 11.86
C LYS A 19 -4.38 -22.20 12.43
N GLY A 20 -5.36 -22.07 11.53
CA GLY A 20 -6.75 -21.87 11.91
C GLY A 20 -7.03 -20.45 12.39
N VAL A 21 -8.15 -20.28 13.07
CA VAL A 21 -8.64 -19.02 13.62
C VAL A 21 -8.06 -18.84 15.02
N ILE A 22 -7.43 -17.69 15.26
CA ILE A 22 -6.85 -17.35 16.57
C ILE A 22 -7.69 -16.26 17.21
N PRO A 23 -8.30 -16.47 18.39
CA PRO A 23 -9.11 -15.47 19.11
C PRO A 23 -8.20 -14.47 19.82
N LEU A 24 -7.48 -13.64 19.05
CA LEU A 24 -6.39 -12.82 19.56
C LEU A 24 -6.87 -11.76 20.56
N ALA A 25 -8.00 -11.10 20.31
CA ALA A 25 -8.55 -10.12 21.24
C ALA A 25 -8.86 -10.74 22.60
N THR A 26 -9.53 -11.91 22.62
CA THR A 26 -9.85 -12.64 23.87
C THR A 26 -8.58 -13.02 24.64
N LEU A 27 -7.55 -13.54 23.93
CA LEU A 27 -6.27 -13.89 24.58
C LEU A 27 -5.60 -12.69 25.22
N PHE A 28 -5.66 -11.50 24.60
CA PHE A 28 -5.14 -10.28 25.19
C PHE A 28 -6.00 -9.81 26.37
N GLU A 29 -7.33 -9.84 26.26
CA GLU A 29 -8.23 -9.47 27.37
C GLU A 29 -7.97 -10.33 28.61
N GLU A 30 -7.84 -11.65 28.43
CA GLU A 30 -7.50 -12.57 29.53
C GLU A 30 -6.13 -12.29 30.14
N ALA A 31 -5.14 -11.92 29.33
CA ALA A 31 -3.77 -11.70 29.80
C ALA A 31 -3.59 -10.36 30.53
N ILE A 32 -4.28 -9.30 30.09
CA ILE A 32 -4.04 -7.93 30.58
C ILE A 32 -5.25 -7.35 31.37
N GLY A 33 -6.41 -8.00 31.33
CA GLY A 33 -7.62 -7.59 32.06
C GLY A 33 -8.28 -6.32 31.51
N VAL A 34 -8.06 -6.00 30.23
CA VAL A 34 -8.60 -4.78 29.58
C VAL A 34 -9.34 -5.15 28.30
N PRO A 35 -10.54 -4.57 28.03
CA PRO A 35 -11.23 -4.78 26.76
C PRO A 35 -10.33 -4.52 25.57
N THR A 36 -10.29 -5.47 24.62
CA THR A 36 -9.36 -5.42 23.49
C THR A 36 -10.11 -5.47 22.17
N ALA A 37 -9.80 -4.54 21.25
CA ALA A 37 -10.25 -4.57 19.88
C ALA A 37 -9.07 -4.90 18.95
N LEU A 38 -9.36 -5.61 17.86
CA LEU A 38 -8.37 -5.99 16.85
C LEU A 38 -8.69 -5.32 15.52
N THR A 39 -7.69 -4.71 14.90
CA THR A 39 -7.77 -4.22 13.52
C THR A 39 -6.46 -4.49 12.79
N ASN A 40 -6.40 -4.27 11.48
CA ASN A 40 -5.13 -4.36 10.74
C ASN A 40 -4.34 -3.03 10.86
N ASP A 41 -3.06 -3.08 10.52
CA ASP A 41 -2.13 -1.96 10.61
C ASP A 41 -2.51 -0.79 9.67
N ALA A 42 -3.00 -1.07 8.48
CA ALA A 42 -3.43 -0.03 7.55
C ALA A 42 -4.70 0.69 8.03
N ASN A 43 -5.63 -0.03 8.66
CA ASN A 43 -6.79 0.55 9.31
C ASN A 43 -6.39 1.42 10.50
N ALA A 44 -5.46 0.95 11.34
CA ALA A 44 -4.92 1.74 12.44
C ALA A 44 -4.23 3.02 11.92
N ALA A 45 -3.42 2.91 10.86
CA ALA A 45 -2.79 4.05 10.21
C ALA A 45 -3.83 5.04 9.64
N ALA A 46 -4.94 4.57 9.07
CA ALA A 46 -6.01 5.45 8.59
C ALA A 46 -6.69 6.24 9.74
N ILE A 47 -6.91 5.60 10.89
CA ILE A 47 -7.42 6.28 12.10
C ILE A 47 -6.39 7.31 12.60
N GLY A 48 -5.12 6.94 12.61
CA GLY A 48 -4.02 7.85 12.98
C GLY A 48 -3.96 9.09 12.10
N GLU A 49 -4.07 8.93 10.77
CA GLU A 49 -4.12 10.05 9.82
C GLU A 49 -5.34 10.95 10.03
N MET A 50 -6.50 10.37 10.30
CA MET A 50 -7.72 11.12 10.57
C MET A 50 -7.60 11.96 11.86
N THR A 51 -6.89 11.45 12.85
CA THR A 51 -6.78 12.07 14.17
C THR A 51 -5.63 13.08 14.24
N TYR A 52 -4.46 12.71 13.70
CA TYR A 52 -3.20 13.43 13.92
C TYR A 52 -2.48 13.85 12.65
N GLY A 53 -2.84 13.29 11.48
CA GLY A 53 -2.09 13.42 10.25
C GLY A 53 -2.78 14.24 9.16
N ALA A 54 -2.47 13.89 7.92
CA ALA A 54 -2.89 14.59 6.71
C ALA A 54 -4.41 14.55 6.45
N ALA A 55 -5.14 13.60 7.07
CA ALA A 55 -6.59 13.48 6.93
C ALA A 55 -7.40 14.22 8.00
N ARG A 56 -6.78 15.04 8.84
CA ARG A 56 -7.51 15.79 9.86
C ARG A 56 -8.63 16.64 9.25
N GLY A 57 -9.85 16.43 9.76
CA GLY A 57 -11.06 17.13 9.30
C GLY A 57 -11.68 16.53 8.05
N MET A 58 -11.06 15.56 7.39
CA MET A 58 -11.63 14.81 6.27
C MET A 58 -12.56 13.70 6.79
N LYS A 59 -13.59 13.41 6.01
CA LYS A 59 -14.54 12.34 6.32
C LYS A 59 -14.51 11.19 5.33
N ASP A 60 -13.98 11.45 4.13
CA ASP A 60 -13.98 10.48 3.03
C ASP A 60 -12.59 10.42 2.41
N PHE A 61 -11.80 9.42 2.77
CA PHE A 61 -10.45 9.26 2.23
C PHE A 61 -10.01 7.79 2.20
N ILE A 62 -8.99 7.52 1.41
CA ILE A 62 -8.34 6.20 1.34
C ILE A 62 -6.89 6.35 1.81
N MET A 63 -6.49 5.55 2.78
CA MET A 63 -5.11 5.35 3.19
C MET A 63 -4.53 4.17 2.43
N ILE A 64 -3.35 4.34 1.82
CA ILE A 64 -2.58 3.27 1.16
C ILE A 64 -1.21 3.18 1.81
N THR A 65 -0.91 2.02 2.38
CA THR A 65 0.42 1.75 2.96
C THR A 65 1.30 1.03 1.95
N LEU A 66 2.48 1.57 1.68
CA LEU A 66 3.46 1.10 0.70
C LEU A 66 4.71 0.61 1.42
N GLY A 67 4.59 -0.55 2.07
CA GLY A 67 5.65 -1.23 2.81
C GLY A 67 6.15 -2.49 2.10
N THR A 68 6.43 -3.55 2.85
CA THR A 68 6.75 -4.89 2.32
C THR A 68 5.63 -5.41 1.43
N GLY A 69 4.36 -5.13 1.82
CA GLY A 69 3.16 -5.33 1.03
C GLY A 69 2.47 -4.00 0.70
N VAL A 70 1.23 -4.09 0.23
CA VAL A 70 0.33 -2.95 0.05
C VAL A 70 -0.91 -3.17 0.89
N GLY A 71 -1.07 -2.35 1.95
CA GLY A 71 -2.27 -2.32 2.76
C GLY A 71 -3.13 -1.10 2.45
N SER A 72 -4.36 -1.09 2.97
CA SER A 72 -5.26 0.06 2.82
C SER A 72 -6.28 0.14 3.93
N GLY A 73 -6.69 1.38 4.25
CA GLY A 73 -7.82 1.69 5.09
C GLY A 73 -8.74 2.65 4.37
N ILE A 74 -10.03 2.38 4.37
CA ILE A 74 -11.05 3.19 3.70
C ILE A 74 -11.89 3.87 4.77
N VAL A 75 -12.00 5.18 4.72
CA VAL A 75 -12.86 5.97 5.62
C VAL A 75 -13.97 6.62 4.80
N ILE A 76 -15.21 6.44 5.22
CA ILE A 76 -16.42 7.01 4.61
C ILE A 76 -17.28 7.62 5.72
N ASN A 77 -17.70 8.88 5.55
CA ASN A 77 -18.45 9.63 6.56
C ASN A 77 -17.75 9.69 7.93
N GLY A 78 -16.41 9.70 7.95
CA GLY A 78 -15.61 9.71 9.17
C GLY A 78 -15.56 8.37 9.91
N GLN A 79 -15.96 7.29 9.27
CA GLN A 79 -15.94 5.95 9.85
C GLN A 79 -15.15 5.00 8.96
N LEU A 80 -14.36 4.14 9.60
CA LEU A 80 -13.59 3.11 8.93
C LEU A 80 -14.52 2.04 8.37
N VAL A 81 -14.28 1.67 7.10
CA VAL A 81 -15.07 0.64 6.42
C VAL A 81 -14.50 -0.73 6.72
N TYR A 82 -15.20 -1.50 7.54
CA TYR A 82 -14.85 -2.90 7.83
C TYR A 82 -15.56 -3.90 6.90
N GLY A 83 -16.65 -3.48 6.25
CA GLY A 83 -17.48 -4.37 5.44
C GLY A 83 -18.40 -5.26 6.29
N HIS A 84 -19.08 -6.18 5.63
CA HIS A 84 -20.05 -7.07 6.29
C HIS A 84 -19.38 -8.07 7.25
N ASP A 85 -18.20 -8.55 6.88
CA ASP A 85 -17.49 -9.64 7.56
C ASP A 85 -16.15 -9.18 8.21
N GLY A 86 -15.85 -7.88 8.20
CA GLY A 86 -14.65 -7.31 8.83
C GLY A 86 -13.39 -7.27 7.96
N PHE A 87 -13.47 -7.61 6.67
CA PHE A 87 -12.31 -7.71 5.77
C PHE A 87 -12.31 -6.70 4.62
N ALA A 88 -13.12 -5.65 4.65
CA ALA A 88 -13.08 -4.64 3.61
C ALA A 88 -11.73 -3.90 3.59
N GLY A 89 -11.35 -3.40 2.42
CA GLY A 89 -10.15 -2.58 2.27
C GLY A 89 -8.90 -3.34 1.82
N GLU A 90 -9.01 -4.55 1.31
CA GLU A 90 -7.88 -5.34 0.76
C GLU A 90 -7.47 -4.86 -0.65
N LEU A 91 -7.24 -3.53 -0.83
CA LEU A 91 -6.96 -2.91 -2.13
C LEU A 91 -5.62 -3.35 -2.73
N GLY A 92 -4.65 -3.74 -1.90
CA GLY A 92 -3.39 -4.32 -2.36
C GLY A 92 -3.57 -5.61 -3.16
N HIS A 93 -4.70 -6.28 -2.98
CA HIS A 93 -5.01 -7.52 -3.67
C HIS A 93 -5.98 -7.36 -4.86
N VAL A 94 -6.32 -6.14 -5.26
CA VAL A 94 -7.02 -5.89 -6.52
C VAL A 94 -6.12 -6.32 -7.70
N ILE A 95 -6.71 -7.03 -8.67
CA ILE A 95 -5.98 -7.54 -9.83
C ILE A 95 -5.81 -6.42 -10.86
N VAL A 96 -4.60 -5.88 -10.97
CA VAL A 96 -4.25 -4.80 -11.91
C VAL A 96 -3.65 -5.33 -13.22
N ARG A 97 -3.15 -6.56 -13.21
CA ARG A 97 -2.61 -7.24 -14.41
C ARG A 97 -3.09 -8.69 -14.43
N ARG A 98 -4.09 -8.99 -15.29
CA ARG A 98 -4.56 -10.37 -15.49
C ARG A 98 -3.39 -11.25 -15.93
N ASP A 99 -3.29 -12.45 -15.37
CA ASP A 99 -2.19 -13.41 -15.63
C ASP A 99 -0.78 -12.86 -15.31
N GLY A 100 -0.70 -11.79 -14.52
CA GLY A 100 0.54 -11.16 -14.09
C GLY A 100 1.29 -11.95 -13.01
N ARG A 101 2.03 -11.22 -12.19
CA ARG A 101 2.91 -11.78 -11.15
C ARG A 101 2.15 -12.62 -10.14
N GLN A 102 2.73 -13.76 -9.73
CA GLN A 102 2.20 -14.56 -8.62
C GLN A 102 2.24 -13.75 -7.33
N CYS A 103 1.14 -13.72 -6.60
CA CYS A 103 0.97 -13.08 -5.29
C CYS A 103 0.94 -14.13 -4.18
N GLY A 104 1.41 -13.75 -2.98
CA GLY A 104 1.36 -14.60 -1.77
C GLY A 104 -0.07 -15.00 -1.36
N CYS A 105 -1.09 -14.24 -1.76
CA CYS A 105 -2.51 -14.58 -1.52
C CYS A 105 -3.03 -15.73 -2.39
N GLY A 106 -2.19 -16.32 -3.25
CA GLY A 106 -2.56 -17.41 -4.17
C GLY A 106 -3.06 -16.94 -5.54
N ARG A 107 -3.40 -15.66 -5.71
CA ARG A 107 -3.86 -15.08 -6.98
C ARG A 107 -2.70 -14.53 -7.80
N LYS A 108 -2.96 -14.12 -9.03
CA LYS A 108 -2.00 -13.48 -9.92
C LYS A 108 -2.39 -12.04 -10.22
N GLY A 109 -1.39 -11.17 -10.37
CA GLY A 109 -1.56 -9.81 -10.86
C GLY A 109 -2.06 -8.80 -9.84
N CYS A 110 -2.00 -9.11 -8.54
CA CYS A 110 -2.37 -8.19 -7.47
C CYS A 110 -1.51 -6.92 -7.49
N LEU A 111 -2.08 -5.76 -7.15
CA LEU A 111 -1.42 -4.46 -7.05
C LEU A 111 -0.14 -4.54 -6.21
N GLU A 112 -0.19 -5.22 -5.08
CA GLU A 112 0.93 -5.42 -4.17
C GLU A 112 2.19 -5.96 -4.88
N THR A 113 2.03 -6.87 -5.83
CA THR A 113 3.18 -7.49 -6.52
C THR A 113 3.93 -6.53 -7.43
N TYR A 114 3.41 -5.33 -7.64
CA TYR A 114 4.01 -4.25 -8.45
C TYR A 114 4.39 -3.03 -7.61
N CYS A 115 3.56 -2.66 -6.64
CA CYS A 115 3.60 -1.36 -5.96
C CYS A 115 4.06 -1.41 -4.50
N SER A 116 4.41 -2.58 -3.98
CA SER A 116 5.10 -2.72 -2.69
C SER A 116 6.62 -2.57 -2.83
N ALA A 117 7.33 -2.46 -1.71
CA ALA A 117 8.79 -2.46 -1.72
C ALA A 117 9.37 -3.74 -2.35
N THR A 118 8.75 -4.91 -2.05
CA THR A 118 9.13 -6.18 -2.68
C THR A 118 8.76 -6.21 -4.17
N GLY A 119 7.67 -5.55 -4.56
CA GLY A 119 7.26 -5.38 -5.95
C GLY A 119 8.23 -4.54 -6.77
N VAL A 120 8.74 -3.45 -6.20
CA VAL A 120 9.78 -2.60 -6.82
C VAL A 120 11.08 -3.38 -7.02
N ALA A 121 11.54 -4.09 -5.99
CA ALA A 121 12.74 -4.93 -6.08
C ALA A 121 12.57 -6.04 -7.14
N ARG A 122 11.38 -6.64 -7.24
CA ARG A 122 11.07 -7.60 -8.29
C ARG A 122 11.09 -6.96 -9.68
N THR A 123 10.54 -5.76 -9.84
CA THR A 123 10.60 -5.01 -11.10
C THR A 123 12.04 -4.73 -11.50
N ALA A 124 12.91 -4.37 -10.53
CA ALA A 124 14.33 -4.15 -10.79
C ALA A 124 15.00 -5.40 -11.37
N ARG A 125 14.78 -6.57 -10.75
CA ARG A 125 15.33 -7.85 -11.25
C ARG A 125 14.83 -8.18 -12.66
N GLU A 126 13.55 -8.01 -12.91
CA GLU A 126 12.94 -8.25 -14.23
C GLU A 126 13.50 -7.31 -15.30
N PHE A 127 13.69 -6.00 -14.97
CA PHE A 127 14.25 -5.03 -15.90
C PHE A 127 15.73 -5.28 -16.17
N LEU A 128 16.52 -5.64 -15.16
CA LEU A 128 17.94 -5.98 -15.34
C LEU A 128 18.15 -7.18 -16.27
N VAL A 129 17.22 -8.14 -16.28
CA VAL A 129 17.25 -9.29 -17.20
C VAL A 129 16.80 -8.89 -18.61
N ALA A 130 15.74 -8.09 -18.70
CA ALA A 130 15.11 -7.77 -19.98
C ALA A 130 15.82 -6.64 -20.75
N ARG A 131 16.62 -5.81 -20.09
CA ARG A 131 17.18 -4.57 -20.62
C ARG A 131 18.70 -4.57 -20.40
N PRO A 132 19.52 -4.47 -21.48
CA PRO A 132 20.97 -4.59 -21.38
C PRO A 132 21.71 -3.30 -21.01
N GLU A 133 21.01 -2.16 -20.94
CA GLU A 133 21.65 -0.87 -20.65
C GLU A 133 22.39 -0.85 -19.31
N PRO A 134 23.42 0.04 -19.18
CA PRO A 134 24.13 0.23 -17.93
C PRO A 134 23.20 0.66 -16.80
N SER A 135 23.45 0.13 -15.59
CA SER A 135 22.73 0.52 -14.38
C SER A 135 23.60 0.24 -13.16
N LEU A 136 23.54 1.10 -12.16
CA LEU A 136 24.18 0.92 -10.86
C LEU A 136 23.66 -0.31 -10.11
N LEU A 137 22.45 -0.73 -10.43
CA LEU A 137 21.83 -1.92 -9.82
C LEU A 137 22.50 -3.22 -10.27
N ARG A 138 23.34 -3.21 -11.33
CA ARG A 138 24.07 -4.40 -11.78
C ARG A 138 25.25 -4.76 -10.88
N ASP A 139 25.68 -3.81 -10.04
CA ASP A 139 26.77 -4.03 -9.07
C ASP A 139 26.27 -4.76 -7.81
N ILE A 140 24.96 -4.97 -7.68
CA ILE A 140 24.31 -5.63 -6.53
C ILE A 140 23.84 -7.02 -6.99
N PRO A 141 24.09 -8.11 -6.23
CA PRO A 141 23.50 -9.41 -6.51
C PRO A 141 21.98 -9.29 -6.63
N ALA A 142 21.41 -9.90 -7.66
CA ALA A 142 19.99 -9.69 -7.99
C ALA A 142 19.04 -10.05 -6.83
N GLU A 143 19.36 -11.08 -6.06
CA GLU A 143 18.62 -11.53 -4.86
C GLU A 143 18.63 -10.51 -3.73
N ASP A 144 19.69 -9.71 -3.61
CA ASP A 144 19.90 -8.74 -2.53
C ASP A 144 19.29 -7.37 -2.82
N ILE A 145 18.90 -7.10 -4.08
CA ILE A 145 18.32 -5.80 -4.47
C ILE A 145 17.02 -5.57 -3.67
N VAL A 146 16.96 -4.44 -2.96
CA VAL A 146 15.77 -3.93 -2.28
C VAL A 146 15.29 -2.61 -2.88
N SER A 147 14.09 -2.16 -2.53
CA SER A 147 13.51 -0.92 -3.07
C SER A 147 14.36 0.33 -2.76
N LYS A 148 15.10 0.31 -1.65
CA LYS A 148 16.01 1.39 -1.29
C LYS A 148 17.16 1.54 -2.29
N ASP A 149 17.73 0.45 -2.75
CA ASP A 149 18.81 0.47 -3.75
C ASP A 149 18.33 1.10 -5.06
N VAL A 150 17.08 0.77 -5.46
CA VAL A 150 16.45 1.37 -6.64
C VAL A 150 16.30 2.88 -6.47
N PHE A 151 15.89 3.33 -5.28
CA PHE A 151 15.77 4.75 -4.97
C PHE A 151 17.15 5.45 -5.00
N ASP A 152 18.14 4.88 -4.32
CA ASP A 152 19.49 5.45 -4.27
C ASP A 152 20.13 5.53 -5.66
N ALA A 153 19.90 4.54 -6.52
CA ALA A 153 20.34 4.55 -7.92
C ALA A 153 19.59 5.63 -8.73
N ALA A 154 18.27 5.74 -8.58
CA ALA A 154 17.47 6.75 -9.28
C ALA A 154 17.91 8.18 -8.93
N VAL A 155 18.21 8.47 -7.65
CA VAL A 155 18.74 9.75 -7.18
C VAL A 155 20.10 10.08 -7.82
N ARG A 156 20.92 9.06 -8.06
CA ARG A 156 22.23 9.19 -8.75
C ARG A 156 22.12 9.29 -10.26
N GLY A 157 20.91 9.37 -10.81
CA GLY A 157 20.65 9.55 -12.23
C GLY A 157 20.59 8.26 -13.05
N ASP A 158 20.51 7.10 -12.40
CA ASP A 158 20.36 5.81 -13.07
C ASP A 158 19.01 5.75 -13.81
N LYS A 159 19.06 5.66 -15.13
CA LYS A 159 17.88 5.71 -15.98
C LYS A 159 16.98 4.48 -15.79
N LEU A 160 17.56 3.30 -15.64
CA LEU A 160 16.78 2.07 -15.41
C LEU A 160 16.05 2.14 -14.07
N ALA A 161 16.69 2.65 -13.01
CA ALA A 161 16.07 2.85 -11.72
C ALA A 161 14.92 3.89 -11.76
N GLN A 162 15.10 4.98 -12.51
CA GLN A 162 14.04 5.96 -12.75
C GLN A 162 12.86 5.35 -13.52
N ASP A 163 13.12 4.52 -14.52
CA ASP A 163 12.07 3.82 -15.29
C ASP A 163 11.31 2.80 -14.44
N ILE A 164 11.95 2.21 -13.42
CA ILE A 164 11.27 1.35 -12.44
C ILE A 164 10.26 2.15 -11.62
N PHE A 165 10.62 3.35 -11.17
CA PHE A 165 9.68 4.24 -10.46
C PHE A 165 8.54 4.70 -11.38
N GLU A 166 8.84 5.05 -12.62
CA GLU A 166 7.81 5.40 -13.61
C GLU A 166 6.83 4.25 -13.84
N TYR A 167 7.34 3.03 -14.02
CA TYR A 167 6.53 1.83 -14.17
C TYR A 167 5.64 1.56 -12.96
N THR A 168 6.23 1.62 -11.75
CA THR A 168 5.51 1.41 -10.49
C THR A 168 4.45 2.47 -10.25
N GLY A 169 4.81 3.75 -10.43
CA GLY A 169 3.89 4.87 -10.23
C GLY A 169 2.74 4.88 -11.22
N ARG A 170 2.98 4.48 -12.47
CA ARG A 170 1.93 4.33 -13.47
C ARG A 170 0.92 3.25 -13.05
N ILE A 171 1.37 2.06 -12.64
CA ILE A 171 0.46 0.98 -12.21
C ILE A 171 -0.34 1.41 -10.98
N LEU A 172 0.31 2.06 -10.02
CA LEU A 172 -0.37 2.55 -8.83
C LEU A 172 -1.41 3.60 -9.21
N GLY A 173 -1.04 4.60 -10.02
CA GLY A 173 -1.96 5.67 -10.43
C GLY A 173 -3.17 5.16 -11.23
N GLU A 174 -3.00 4.19 -12.12
CA GLU A 174 -4.10 3.49 -12.81
C GLU A 174 -5.08 2.88 -11.78
N ALA A 175 -4.57 2.15 -10.77
CA ALA A 175 -5.40 1.56 -9.72
C ALA A 175 -6.08 2.62 -8.83
N LEU A 176 -5.36 3.71 -8.50
CA LEU A 176 -5.93 4.80 -7.70
C LEU A 176 -7.06 5.53 -8.45
N ALA A 177 -6.98 5.66 -9.77
CA ALA A 177 -8.09 6.20 -10.58
C ALA A 177 -9.36 5.34 -10.45
N ASP A 178 -9.22 4.01 -10.45
CA ASP A 178 -10.33 3.08 -10.22
C ASP A 178 -10.90 3.23 -8.79
N PHE A 179 -10.03 3.39 -7.78
CA PHE A 179 -10.48 3.58 -6.39
C PHE A 179 -11.19 4.92 -6.19
N ILE A 180 -10.76 5.98 -6.89
CA ILE A 180 -11.46 7.26 -6.92
C ILE A 180 -12.85 7.08 -7.54
N ALA A 181 -12.96 6.36 -8.65
CA ALA A 181 -14.26 6.10 -9.29
C ALA A 181 -15.19 5.27 -8.39
N PHE A 182 -14.63 4.39 -7.56
CA PHE A 182 -15.39 3.54 -6.64
C PHE A 182 -15.96 4.30 -5.43
N SER A 183 -15.18 5.19 -4.79
CA SER A 183 -15.56 5.79 -3.50
C SER A 183 -15.62 7.32 -3.47
N SER A 184 -15.17 8.01 -4.53
CA SER A 184 -15.14 9.48 -4.61
C SER A 184 -14.52 10.16 -3.37
N PRO A 185 -13.30 9.82 -2.98
CA PRO A 185 -12.70 10.31 -1.74
C PRO A 185 -12.22 11.75 -1.88
N GLU A 186 -12.18 12.50 -0.76
CA GLU A 186 -11.53 13.82 -0.68
C GLU A 186 -10.02 13.74 -0.94
N ALA A 187 -9.41 12.65 -0.44
CA ALA A 187 -7.99 12.40 -0.60
C ALA A 187 -7.65 10.91 -0.67
N ILE A 188 -6.52 10.62 -1.33
CA ILE A 188 -5.77 9.38 -1.17
C ILE A 188 -4.45 9.75 -0.48
N ILE A 189 -4.12 9.06 0.62
CA ILE A 189 -2.94 9.32 1.43
C ILE A 189 -2.00 8.14 1.30
N LEU A 190 -0.76 8.41 0.88
CA LEU A 190 0.28 7.39 0.73
C LEU A 190 1.19 7.39 1.95
N PHE A 191 1.38 6.23 2.57
CA PHE A 191 2.25 6.01 3.71
C PHE A 191 3.33 4.96 3.39
N GLY A 192 4.46 5.02 4.09
CA GLY A 192 5.52 4.03 4.02
C GLY A 192 6.75 4.47 3.23
N GLY A 193 7.76 3.61 3.22
CA GLY A 193 9.07 3.94 2.67
C GLY A 193 9.05 4.32 1.18
N LEU A 194 8.20 3.67 0.38
CA LEU A 194 8.09 3.97 -1.04
C LEU A 194 7.46 5.35 -1.30
N ALA A 195 6.50 5.78 -0.47
CA ALA A 195 5.91 7.13 -0.56
C ALA A 195 6.95 8.23 -0.32
N LYS A 196 7.98 7.95 0.50
CA LYS A 196 9.09 8.87 0.80
C LYS A 196 10.07 9.06 -0.36
N SER A 197 9.94 8.31 -1.47
CA SER A 197 10.72 8.54 -2.68
C SER A 197 10.38 9.85 -3.40
N GLY A 198 9.43 10.62 -2.85
CA GLY A 198 9.10 11.97 -3.32
C GLY A 198 8.65 11.99 -4.79
N ASP A 199 9.18 12.92 -5.55
CA ASP A 199 8.79 13.13 -6.94
C ASP A 199 9.03 11.92 -7.86
N TYR A 200 9.98 11.03 -7.51
CA TYR A 200 10.23 9.83 -8.31
C TYR A 200 8.99 8.93 -8.40
N ILE A 201 8.21 8.83 -7.33
CA ILE A 201 6.99 8.03 -7.32
C ILE A 201 5.73 8.90 -7.49
N MET A 202 5.69 10.10 -6.90
CA MET A 202 4.50 10.94 -6.89
C MET A 202 4.14 11.51 -8.26
N LYS A 203 5.13 11.91 -9.08
CA LYS A 203 4.88 12.43 -10.42
C LYS A 203 4.24 11.39 -11.35
N PRO A 204 4.81 10.18 -11.51
CA PRO A 204 4.17 9.16 -12.34
C PRO A 204 2.79 8.71 -11.81
N ILE A 205 2.58 8.68 -10.48
CA ILE A 205 1.24 8.40 -9.93
C ILE A 205 0.24 9.48 -10.36
N ARG A 206 0.57 10.77 -10.14
CA ARG A 206 -0.32 11.88 -10.52
C ARG A 206 -0.66 11.83 -11.99
N LYS A 207 0.38 11.68 -12.83
CA LYS A 207 0.18 11.57 -14.28
C LYS A 207 -0.76 10.43 -14.64
N ALA A 208 -0.56 9.26 -14.06
CA ALA A 208 -1.40 8.10 -14.36
C ALA A 208 -2.84 8.27 -13.84
N ILE A 209 -3.04 8.93 -12.69
CA ILE A 209 -4.38 9.31 -12.23
C ILE A 209 -5.03 10.23 -13.27
N ASP A 210 -4.36 11.31 -13.65
CA ASP A 210 -4.91 12.32 -14.59
C ASP A 210 -5.24 11.69 -15.95
N ASP A 211 -4.41 10.76 -16.43
CA ASP A 211 -4.62 10.07 -17.71
C ASP A 211 -5.80 9.06 -17.68
N ASN A 212 -6.22 8.58 -16.50
CA ASN A 212 -7.19 7.48 -16.36
C ASN A 212 -8.46 7.86 -15.58
N ILE A 213 -8.47 8.99 -14.92
CA ILE A 213 -9.62 9.41 -14.11
C ILE A 213 -10.83 9.82 -14.97
N LEU A 214 -12.04 9.52 -14.49
CA LEU A 214 -13.26 10.05 -15.13
C LEU A 214 -13.32 11.56 -14.95
N LYS A 215 -13.73 12.30 -15.99
CA LYS A 215 -13.82 13.77 -16.01
C LYS A 215 -14.56 14.36 -14.81
N ILE A 216 -15.58 13.67 -14.28
CA ILE A 216 -16.34 14.14 -13.12
C ILE A 216 -15.51 14.25 -11.84
N TYR A 217 -14.36 13.59 -11.77
CA TYR A 217 -13.46 13.62 -10.61
C TYR A 217 -12.21 14.48 -10.81
N GLU A 218 -11.98 15.04 -12.00
CA GLU A 218 -10.81 15.89 -12.27
C GLU A 218 -10.65 16.99 -11.22
N GLY A 219 -9.49 17.07 -10.59
CA GLY A 219 -9.15 18.07 -9.57
C GLY A 219 -9.89 17.95 -8.24
N LYS A 220 -10.71 16.93 -8.01
CA LYS A 220 -11.50 16.77 -6.79
C LYS A 220 -10.82 15.98 -5.69
N THR A 221 -10.05 14.96 -6.04
CA THR A 221 -9.33 14.12 -5.07
C THR A 221 -7.90 14.58 -4.90
N LYS A 222 -7.46 14.79 -3.67
CA LYS A 222 -6.07 15.15 -3.35
C LYS A 222 -5.23 13.88 -3.26
N LEU A 223 -4.02 13.91 -3.80
CA LEU A 223 -3.00 12.87 -3.54
C LEU A 223 -1.98 13.44 -2.55
N LEU A 224 -1.93 12.88 -1.35
CA LEU A 224 -1.15 13.37 -0.22
C LEU A 224 -0.13 12.30 0.22
N ILE A 225 0.93 12.74 0.89
CA ILE A 225 1.84 11.88 1.64
C ILE A 225 1.44 11.99 3.12
N SER A 226 1.49 10.85 3.81
CA SER A 226 1.24 10.77 5.25
C SER A 226 2.12 11.76 6.04
N GLU A 227 1.54 12.37 7.05
CA GLU A 227 2.25 13.20 8.03
C GLU A 227 2.64 12.41 9.29
N LEU A 228 2.23 11.14 9.40
CA LEU A 228 2.61 10.29 10.53
C LEU A 228 4.06 9.82 10.40
N LYS A 229 4.75 9.73 11.54
CA LYS A 229 6.07 9.09 11.59
C LYS A 229 5.88 7.57 11.56
N ASP A 230 6.83 6.86 10.93
CA ASP A 230 6.76 5.38 10.80
C ASP A 230 6.62 4.67 12.17
N ALA A 231 7.26 5.19 13.22
CA ALA A 231 7.18 4.63 14.57
C ALA A 231 5.81 4.86 15.24
N ASP A 232 5.08 5.87 14.80
CA ASP A 232 3.85 6.32 15.47
C ASP A 232 2.60 5.73 14.79
N ALA A 233 2.68 5.41 13.49
CA ALA A 233 1.54 5.00 12.67
C ALA A 233 0.84 3.71 13.14
N ALA A 234 1.56 2.85 13.86
CA ALA A 234 1.00 1.60 14.39
C ALA A 234 0.62 1.69 15.89
N VAL A 235 0.86 2.86 16.52
CA VAL A 235 0.68 3.05 17.97
C VAL A 235 -0.38 4.13 18.25
N LEU A 236 -0.64 5.03 17.32
CA LEU A 236 -1.65 6.07 17.37
C LEU A 236 -3.01 5.59 16.90
#